data_8f6d134864b5b1e148681e06a80853b4
#
_entry.id   8f6d134864b5b1e148681e06a80853b4
#
_cell.length_a   1.000
_cell.length_b   1.000
_cell.length_c   1.000
_cell.angle_alpha   90.00
_cell.angle_beta   90.00
_cell.angle_gamma   90.00
#
_symmetry.space_group_name_H-M   'P 1'
#
loop_
_entity.id
_entity.type
_entity.pdbx_description
1 polymer ?
#
loop_
_entity_poly.entity_id
_entity_poly.type
_entity_poly.pdbx_seq_one_letter_code
_entity_poly.pdbx_strand_id
1 'polypeptide(L)'
;MAVYEVDGRKPQVDSTAWIADSAEVMGNVTLGPDASVWFGCVLRGDTESMTIGEGSNVQDLSVLHADHGQPLRIGKHVTVGHKVMLHGCSIGDESLIGIGAVVLNGARIGKHCLVGAGSLVTEGKQFPDGSMIMGTPAKVVRQLTP
;
A
#
# COMPACT_ATOMS: atom_id res chain seq x y z
N MET A 1 -13.03 -13.98 -5.86
CA MET A 1 -12.03 -12.95 -6.20
C MET A 1 -12.07 -12.63 -7.67
N ALA A 2 -11.81 -11.39 -8.03
CA ALA A 2 -11.71 -10.98 -9.40
C ALA A 2 -10.27 -10.59 -9.72
N VAL A 3 -9.61 -11.41 -10.54
CA VAL A 3 -8.22 -11.20 -10.98
C VAL A 3 -8.27 -11.06 -12.49
N TYR A 4 -7.78 -9.90 -12.98
CA TYR A 4 -7.88 -9.54 -14.39
C TYR A 4 -6.53 -9.36 -15.04
N GLU A 5 -6.42 -9.82 -16.28
CA GLU A 5 -5.30 -9.47 -17.15
C GLU A 5 -5.60 -8.14 -17.84
N VAL A 6 -4.60 -7.24 -17.85
CA VAL A 6 -4.69 -5.94 -18.53
C VAL A 6 -3.44 -5.74 -19.37
N ASP A 7 -3.61 -5.45 -20.66
CA ASP A 7 -2.51 -5.23 -21.60
C ASP A 7 -1.46 -6.34 -21.59
N GLY A 8 -1.92 -7.59 -21.55
CA GLY A 8 -1.05 -8.76 -21.55
C GLY A 8 -0.38 -9.05 -20.21
N ARG A 9 -0.69 -8.30 -19.16
CA ARG A 9 -0.13 -8.52 -17.83
C ARG A 9 -1.19 -9.03 -16.88
N LYS A 10 -0.89 -10.14 -16.23
CA LYS A 10 -1.76 -10.78 -15.27
C LYS A 10 -1.12 -10.68 -13.88
N PRO A 11 -1.90 -10.42 -12.84
CA PRO A 11 -1.35 -10.41 -11.49
C PRO A 11 -0.61 -11.70 -11.15
N GLN A 12 0.54 -11.55 -10.51
CA GLN A 12 1.35 -12.67 -10.01
C GLN A 12 1.05 -12.81 -8.52
N VAL A 13 0.33 -13.85 -8.18
CA VAL A 13 -0.16 -14.09 -6.82
C VAL A 13 0.53 -15.33 -6.28
N ASP A 14 1.29 -15.16 -5.19
CA ASP A 14 1.93 -16.30 -4.53
C ASP A 14 0.86 -17.30 -4.07
N SER A 15 1.21 -18.58 -4.08
CA SER A 15 0.25 -19.65 -3.72
C SER A 15 -0.26 -19.53 -2.29
N THR A 16 0.46 -18.85 -1.41
CA THR A 16 0.05 -18.64 -0.01
C THR A 16 -0.67 -17.31 0.21
N ALA A 17 -0.73 -16.44 -0.81
CA ALA A 17 -1.44 -15.17 -0.71
C ALA A 17 -2.96 -15.40 -0.80
N TRP A 18 -3.70 -14.49 -0.18
CA TRP A 18 -5.16 -14.56 -0.14
C TRP A 18 -5.79 -13.28 -0.66
N ILE A 19 -6.80 -13.44 -1.51
CA ILE A 19 -7.58 -12.33 -2.07
C ILE A 19 -9.06 -12.60 -1.79
N ALA A 20 -9.73 -11.66 -1.12
CA ALA A 20 -11.16 -11.77 -0.86
C ALA A 20 -11.95 -11.82 -2.16
N ASP A 21 -13.07 -12.53 -2.17
CA ASP A 21 -13.91 -12.67 -3.38
C ASP A 21 -14.39 -11.33 -3.94
N SER A 22 -14.63 -10.36 -3.07
CA SER A 22 -15.08 -9.03 -3.47
C SER A 22 -13.96 -8.06 -3.81
N ALA A 23 -12.70 -8.45 -3.63
CA ALA A 23 -11.58 -7.62 -4.03
C ALA A 23 -11.30 -7.77 -5.53
N GLU A 24 -10.82 -6.71 -6.15
CA GLU A 24 -10.47 -6.71 -7.56
C GLU A 24 -9.00 -6.37 -7.74
N VAL A 25 -8.25 -7.28 -8.38
CA VAL A 25 -6.82 -7.15 -8.59
C VAL A 25 -6.55 -7.31 -10.08
N MET A 26 -5.90 -6.32 -10.69
CA MET A 26 -5.74 -6.34 -12.13
C MET A 26 -4.40 -5.82 -12.59
N GLY A 27 -3.90 -6.41 -13.67
CA GLY A 27 -2.71 -5.95 -14.37
C GLY A 27 -1.39 -6.28 -13.67
N ASN A 28 -0.47 -5.34 -13.67
CA ASN A 28 0.89 -5.53 -13.18
C ASN A 28 0.99 -5.42 -11.65
N VAL A 29 0.42 -6.40 -10.97
CA VAL A 29 0.40 -6.49 -9.52
C VAL A 29 1.10 -7.79 -9.10
N THR A 30 1.98 -7.70 -8.11
CA THR A 30 2.66 -8.86 -7.52
C THR A 30 2.30 -8.93 -6.03
N LEU A 31 1.76 -10.07 -5.61
CA LEU A 31 1.49 -10.37 -4.19
C LEU A 31 2.46 -11.42 -3.71
N GLY A 32 3.25 -11.09 -2.70
CA GLY A 32 4.22 -11.98 -2.11
C GLY A 32 3.61 -13.05 -1.20
N PRO A 33 4.46 -13.95 -0.66
CA PRO A 33 3.98 -15.00 0.25
C PRO A 33 3.20 -14.43 1.43
N ASP A 34 2.10 -15.09 1.77
CA ASP A 34 1.26 -14.73 2.92
C ASP A 34 0.70 -13.30 2.88
N ALA A 35 0.77 -12.63 1.74
CA ALA A 35 0.11 -11.34 1.56
C ALA A 35 -1.40 -11.53 1.47
N SER A 36 -2.17 -10.54 1.91
CA SER A 36 -3.62 -10.64 1.87
C SER A 36 -4.27 -9.34 1.42
N VAL A 37 -5.33 -9.47 0.62
CA VAL A 37 -6.12 -8.36 0.10
C VAL A 37 -7.57 -8.60 0.49
N TRP A 38 -8.14 -7.68 1.25
CA TRP A 38 -9.39 -7.88 1.95
C TRP A 38 -10.59 -7.34 1.16
N PHE A 39 -11.76 -7.41 1.76
CA PHE A 39 -13.04 -7.22 1.05
C PHE A 39 -13.17 -5.82 0.45
N GLY A 40 -13.61 -5.76 -0.79
CA GLY A 40 -13.89 -4.50 -1.49
C GLY A 40 -12.68 -3.71 -1.92
N CYS A 41 -11.46 -4.24 -1.75
CA CYS A 41 -10.25 -3.56 -2.23
C CYS A 41 -10.17 -3.54 -3.74
N VAL A 42 -9.52 -2.50 -4.28
CA VAL A 42 -9.20 -2.41 -5.71
C VAL A 42 -7.70 -2.15 -5.85
N LEU A 43 -7.00 -3.07 -6.48
CA LEU A 43 -5.59 -2.93 -6.82
C LEU A 43 -5.49 -2.87 -8.34
N ARG A 44 -5.32 -1.66 -8.86
CA ARG A 44 -5.33 -1.44 -10.31
C ARG A 44 -3.93 -1.16 -10.83
N GLY A 45 -3.28 -2.20 -11.36
CA GLY A 45 -1.92 -2.13 -11.92
C GLY A 45 -1.95 -1.98 -13.44
N ASP A 46 -2.79 -1.12 -13.96
CA ASP A 46 -2.94 -0.90 -15.41
C ASP A 46 -1.94 0.12 -15.98
N THR A 47 -1.39 0.99 -15.16
CA THR A 47 -0.49 2.06 -15.59
C THR A 47 0.96 1.79 -15.19
N GLU A 48 1.18 1.31 -13.97
CA GLU A 48 2.53 1.08 -13.42
C GLU A 48 2.50 -0.13 -12.49
N SER A 49 3.69 -0.66 -12.18
CA SER A 49 3.81 -1.85 -11.33
C SER A 49 3.42 -1.56 -9.88
N MET A 50 2.83 -2.55 -9.24
CA MET A 50 2.49 -2.55 -7.83
C MET A 50 2.98 -3.83 -7.20
N THR A 51 3.70 -3.72 -6.08
CA THR A 51 4.25 -4.87 -5.36
C THR A 51 3.81 -4.82 -3.90
N ILE A 52 3.21 -5.90 -3.43
CA ILE A 52 2.84 -6.09 -2.03
C ILE A 52 3.72 -7.20 -1.48
N GLY A 53 4.55 -6.86 -0.48
CA GLY A 53 5.54 -7.75 0.08
C GLY A 53 4.97 -8.85 0.97
N GLU A 54 5.85 -9.78 1.33
CA GLU A 54 5.53 -10.92 2.18
C GLU A 54 4.85 -10.50 3.49
N GLY A 55 3.77 -11.20 3.85
CA GLY A 55 3.09 -11.01 5.11
C GLY A 55 2.34 -9.69 5.26
N SER A 56 2.30 -8.87 4.21
CA SER A 56 1.59 -7.58 4.25
C SER A 56 0.11 -7.78 3.97
N ASN A 57 -0.71 -6.88 4.53
CA ASN A 57 -2.15 -6.92 4.32
C ASN A 57 -2.66 -5.57 3.83
N VAL A 58 -3.64 -5.63 2.93
CA VAL A 58 -4.39 -4.47 2.44
C VAL A 58 -5.82 -4.67 2.87
N GLN A 59 -6.25 -3.90 3.87
CA GLN A 59 -7.54 -4.13 4.50
C GLN A 59 -8.70 -3.49 3.73
N ASP A 60 -9.89 -3.82 4.18
CA ASP A 60 -11.15 -3.59 3.48
C ASP A 60 -11.31 -2.19 2.89
N LEU A 61 -11.82 -2.13 1.66
CA LEU A 61 -12.19 -0.91 0.94
C LEU A 61 -11.03 0.02 0.62
N SER A 62 -9.81 -0.48 0.63
CA SER A 62 -8.64 0.29 0.21
C SER A 62 -8.49 0.28 -1.30
N VAL A 63 -7.93 1.37 -1.84
CA VAL A 63 -7.68 1.52 -3.27
C VAL A 63 -6.20 1.80 -3.49
N LEU A 64 -5.58 1.02 -4.35
CA LEU A 64 -4.17 1.13 -4.71
C LEU A 64 -4.05 1.34 -6.21
N HIS A 65 -3.34 2.39 -6.59
CA HIS A 65 -3.06 2.73 -7.99
C HIS A 65 -1.69 3.40 -8.09
N ALA A 66 -1.18 3.55 -9.30
CA ALA A 66 0.11 4.20 -9.52
C ALA A 66 0.10 4.89 -10.89
N ASP A 67 0.71 6.07 -10.95
CA ASP A 67 0.91 6.77 -12.21
C ASP A 67 2.19 6.27 -12.89
N HIS A 68 2.28 6.50 -14.18
CA HIS A 68 3.45 6.13 -14.97
C HIS A 68 4.74 6.71 -14.38
N GLY A 69 5.73 5.86 -14.18
CA GLY A 69 7.00 6.24 -13.56
C GLY A 69 6.98 6.35 -12.05
N GLN A 70 5.84 6.06 -11.40
CA GLN A 70 5.68 6.14 -9.95
C GLN A 70 5.18 4.78 -9.41
N PRO A 71 6.03 3.75 -9.37
CA PRO A 71 5.58 2.43 -8.92
C PRO A 71 5.15 2.45 -7.46
N LEU A 72 4.18 1.61 -7.14
CA LEU A 72 3.71 1.42 -5.77
C LEU A 72 4.44 0.23 -5.16
N ARG A 73 5.08 0.43 -4.03
CA ARG A 73 5.82 -0.63 -3.34
C ARG A 73 5.45 -0.67 -1.88
N ILE A 74 4.93 -1.80 -1.46
CA ILE A 74 4.66 -2.11 -0.06
C ILE A 74 5.65 -3.18 0.36
N GLY A 75 6.40 -2.92 1.41
CA GLY A 75 7.39 -3.84 1.94
C GLY A 75 6.79 -5.06 2.61
N LYS A 76 7.57 -5.70 3.49
CA LYS A 76 7.15 -6.90 4.21
C LYS A 76 6.45 -6.53 5.51
N HIS A 77 5.46 -7.34 5.89
CA HIS A 77 4.76 -7.22 7.18
C HIS A 77 4.20 -5.81 7.41
N VAL A 78 3.71 -5.19 6.35
CA VAL A 78 3.06 -3.88 6.41
C VAL A 78 1.57 -4.08 6.61
N THR A 79 0.99 -3.26 7.48
CA THR A 79 -0.46 -3.20 7.65
C THR A 79 -0.98 -1.95 6.95
N VAL A 80 -1.80 -2.14 5.94
CA VAL A 80 -2.56 -1.05 5.32
C VAL A 80 -3.98 -1.11 5.86
N GLY A 81 -4.37 -0.11 6.63
CA GLY A 81 -5.67 -0.08 7.28
C GLY A 81 -6.85 0.04 6.30
N HIS A 82 -8.04 0.10 6.87
CA HIS A 82 -9.27 0.18 6.07
C HIS A 82 -9.40 1.53 5.36
N LYS A 83 -9.99 1.52 4.16
CA LYS A 83 -10.29 2.76 3.40
C LYS A 83 -9.07 3.64 3.18
N VAL A 84 -7.92 3.03 2.93
CA VAL A 84 -6.68 3.75 2.64
C VAL A 84 -6.55 3.94 1.13
N MET A 85 -6.04 5.10 0.73
CA MET A 85 -5.66 5.36 -0.65
C MET A 85 -4.14 5.44 -0.74
N LEU A 86 -3.52 4.50 -1.45
CA LEU A 86 -2.10 4.57 -1.77
C LEU A 86 -1.95 4.78 -3.27
N HIS A 87 -1.18 5.79 -3.64
CA HIS A 87 -1.01 6.16 -5.03
C HIS A 87 0.46 6.43 -5.35
N GLY A 88 1.12 5.49 -6.01
CA GLY A 88 2.48 5.66 -6.51
C GLY A 88 3.51 5.96 -5.43
N CYS A 89 3.41 5.33 -4.27
CA CYS A 89 4.27 5.59 -3.12
C CYS A 89 5.02 4.33 -2.68
N SER A 90 5.94 4.49 -1.74
CA SER A 90 6.70 3.38 -1.15
C SER A 90 6.48 3.34 0.35
N ILE A 91 6.16 2.15 0.86
CA ILE A 91 5.94 1.91 2.29
C ILE A 91 6.99 0.90 2.75
N GLY A 92 7.83 1.29 3.71
CA GLY A 92 8.87 0.43 4.25
C GLY A 92 8.33 -0.69 5.14
N ASP A 93 9.18 -1.69 5.35
CA ASP A 93 8.82 -2.90 6.10
C ASP A 93 8.27 -2.57 7.49
N GLU A 94 7.31 -3.37 7.94
CA GLU A 94 6.74 -3.34 9.29
C GLU A 94 6.11 -2.00 9.67
N SER A 95 5.70 -1.20 8.68
CA SER A 95 4.97 0.04 8.91
C SER A 95 3.47 -0.22 8.97
N LEU A 96 2.76 0.71 9.61
CA LEU A 96 1.30 0.69 9.68
C LEU A 96 0.74 1.97 9.09
N ILE A 97 -0.16 1.82 8.13
CA ILE A 97 -0.88 2.94 7.52
C ILE A 97 -2.28 2.95 8.11
N GLY A 98 -2.59 4.00 8.86
CA GLY A 98 -3.84 4.10 9.60
C GLY A 98 -5.08 4.26 8.72
N ILE A 99 -6.23 3.97 9.29
CA ILE A 99 -7.53 4.00 8.62
C ILE A 99 -7.75 5.33 7.91
N GLY A 100 -8.15 5.28 6.64
CA GLY A 100 -8.52 6.46 5.88
C GLY A 100 -7.37 7.36 5.47
N ALA A 101 -6.12 6.97 5.69
CA ALA A 101 -4.98 7.75 5.26
C ALA A 101 -4.87 7.79 3.74
N VAL A 102 -4.29 8.86 3.22
CA VAL A 102 -4.01 9.05 1.79
C VAL A 102 -2.52 9.30 1.63
N VAL A 103 -1.86 8.54 0.78
CA VAL A 103 -0.42 8.68 0.51
C VAL A 103 -0.23 8.82 -1.00
N LEU A 104 0.36 9.92 -1.43
CA LEU A 104 0.39 10.32 -2.83
C LEU A 104 1.74 10.03 -3.53
N ASN A 105 1.80 10.29 -4.84
CA ASN A 105 2.92 9.93 -5.71
C ASN A 105 4.28 10.36 -5.17
N GLY A 106 5.22 9.43 -5.22
CA GLY A 106 6.61 9.69 -4.86
C GLY A 106 6.87 9.81 -3.37
N ALA A 107 5.83 9.69 -2.53
CA ALA A 107 6.01 9.70 -1.09
C ALA A 107 6.73 8.43 -0.64
N ARG A 108 7.59 8.54 0.37
CA ARG A 108 8.33 7.42 0.95
C ARG A 108 8.15 7.39 2.45
N ILE A 109 7.51 6.34 2.90
CA ILE A 109 7.37 6.02 4.33
C ILE A 109 8.46 5.01 4.65
N GLY A 110 9.30 5.31 5.64
CA GLY A 110 10.38 4.43 6.05
C GLY A 110 9.88 3.15 6.72
N LYS A 111 10.81 2.35 7.22
CA LYS A 111 10.50 1.12 7.95
C LYS A 111 10.03 1.46 9.36
N HIS A 112 9.21 0.59 9.94
CA HIS A 112 8.74 0.74 11.33
C HIS A 112 8.09 2.10 11.60
N CYS A 113 7.37 2.63 10.61
CA CYS A 113 6.64 3.89 10.73
C CYS A 113 5.18 3.64 11.05
N LEU A 114 4.55 4.63 11.67
CA LEU A 114 3.11 4.66 11.88
C LEU A 114 2.55 5.93 11.26
N VAL A 115 1.66 5.77 10.29
CA VAL A 115 0.90 6.88 9.71
C VAL A 115 -0.46 6.90 10.37
N GLY A 116 -0.79 8.00 11.02
CA GLY A 116 -2.04 8.13 11.76
C GLY A 116 -3.27 8.09 10.86
N ALA A 117 -4.40 7.68 11.42
CA ALA A 117 -5.67 7.61 10.71
C ALA A 117 -6.02 8.98 10.11
N GLY A 118 -6.55 8.99 8.88
CA GLY A 118 -6.99 10.21 8.21
C GLY A 118 -5.87 11.16 7.79
N SER A 119 -4.61 10.77 7.91
CA SER A 119 -3.49 11.62 7.51
C SER A 119 -3.39 11.75 6.00
N LEU A 120 -2.91 12.91 5.53
CA LEU A 120 -2.63 13.14 4.12
C LEU A 120 -1.12 13.33 3.93
N VAL A 121 -0.47 12.34 3.34
CA VAL A 121 0.94 12.43 2.96
C VAL A 121 1.00 12.92 1.52
N THR A 122 1.50 14.14 1.35
CA THR A 122 1.54 14.80 0.05
C THR A 122 2.66 14.26 -0.83
N GLU A 123 2.62 14.59 -2.11
CA GLU A 123 3.57 14.09 -3.11
C GLU A 123 5.02 14.36 -2.72
N GLY A 124 5.87 13.37 -2.92
CA GLY A 124 7.31 13.49 -2.76
C GLY A 124 7.80 13.59 -1.32
N LYS A 125 6.94 13.55 -0.33
CA LYS A 125 7.36 13.60 1.07
C LYS A 125 8.12 12.34 1.45
N GLN A 126 9.20 12.51 2.19
CA GLN A 126 10.05 11.41 2.66
C GLN A 126 10.13 11.43 4.18
N PHE A 127 9.86 10.30 4.80
CA PHE A 127 9.92 10.17 6.26
C PHE A 127 10.89 9.06 6.64
N PRO A 128 11.80 9.34 7.61
CA PRO A 128 12.78 8.35 8.03
C PRO A 128 12.15 7.19 8.79
N ASP A 129 12.92 6.11 8.91
CA ASP A 129 12.51 4.93 9.67
C ASP A 129 12.08 5.31 11.10
N GLY A 130 11.12 4.60 11.65
CA GLY A 130 10.69 4.78 13.03
C GLY A 130 9.89 6.05 13.30
N SER A 131 9.35 6.71 12.27
CA SER A 131 8.59 7.95 12.43
C SER A 131 7.12 7.69 12.77
N MET A 132 6.59 8.49 13.66
CA MET A 132 5.14 8.65 13.81
C MET A 132 4.72 9.86 12.97
N ILE A 133 3.84 9.65 12.01
CA ILE A 133 3.47 10.60 10.96
C ILE A 133 1.99 10.89 11.07
N MET A 134 1.60 12.15 11.23
CA MET A 134 0.20 12.52 11.40
C MET A 134 -0.10 13.88 10.79
N GLY A 135 -1.35 14.06 10.39
CA GLY A 135 -1.91 15.36 10.04
C GLY A 135 -2.23 15.53 8.56
N THR A 136 -2.75 16.71 8.25
CA THR A 136 -3.12 17.15 6.90
C THR A 136 -2.62 18.57 6.70
N PRO A 137 -1.44 18.79 6.06
CA PRO A 137 -0.50 17.77 5.58
C PRO A 137 0.20 17.05 6.73
N ALA A 138 0.55 15.80 6.48
CA ALA A 138 1.19 14.94 7.48
C ALA A 138 2.64 15.38 7.75
N LYS A 139 3.04 15.27 9.00
CA LYS A 139 4.40 15.59 9.47
C LYS A 139 4.84 14.56 10.49
N VAL A 140 6.15 14.43 10.68
CA VAL A 140 6.69 13.64 11.78
C VAL A 140 6.34 14.33 13.09
N VAL A 141 5.59 13.65 13.96
CA VAL A 141 5.22 14.20 15.28
C VAL A 141 6.15 13.72 16.38
N ARG A 142 6.77 12.57 16.21
CA ARG A 142 7.82 12.04 17.08
C ARG A 142 8.47 10.81 16.48
N GLN A 143 9.58 10.38 17.07
CA GLN A 143 10.16 9.08 16.78
C GLN A 143 9.51 8.03 17.67
N LEU A 144 9.22 6.86 17.08
CA LEU A 144 8.66 5.74 17.83
C LEU A 144 9.76 5.08 18.65
N THR A 145 9.41 4.67 19.87
CA THR A 145 10.31 3.86 20.69
C THR A 145 10.25 2.39 20.23
N PRO A 146 11.32 1.64 20.42
CA PRO A 146 11.35 0.22 20.09
C PRO A 146 10.29 -0.59 20.80
#